data_7736b849f66f31300782ad2cbabbe17e
#
_entry.id   7736b849f66f31300782ad2cbabbe17e
#
_cell.length_a   1.000
_cell.length_b   1.000
_cell.length_c   1.000
_cell.angle_alpha   90.00
_cell.angle_beta   90.00
_cell.angle_gamma   90.00
#
_symmetry.space_group_name_H-M   'P 1'
#
loop_
_entity.id
_entity.type
_entity.pdbx_description
1 polymer ?
#
loop_
_entity_poly.entity_id
_entity_poly.type
_entity_poly.pdbx_seq_one_letter_code
_entity_poly.pdbx_strand_id
1 'polypeptide(L)'
;TSRNKMQHGWLNDILCVVMGMAYSMCDYMLAYQYNLIWLICLLLVPVMMLGVERLIEGGDVRLYFVMLFMSFVFNFYFSWFVAMIAVIWFIDVKKDSWKMFWKRGVKFALTSITAALSACVVLVPCFLAIVGREGASSLTEDIPFSKFGNFANLFQSFFWGHDIDIAGRTLYARNMYMGLSLLFLAVVYVFNRNIQLRARVKRLVEIALLVACLNLTGALYVLHGFTYPHLYSYRYAFIHVILLIVSAFECAVNWTKPGVREVILTAV
;
A
#
# COMPACT_ATOMS: atom_id res chain seq x y z
N THR A 1 12.91 -14.36 -6.12
CA THR A 1 14.05 -14.78 -6.93
C THR A 1 14.94 -13.66 -7.41
N SER A 2 14.47 -12.42 -7.54
CA SER A 2 15.37 -11.26 -7.67
C SER A 2 16.07 -10.95 -6.34
N ARG A 3 15.45 -11.23 -5.21
CA ARG A 3 16.01 -11.03 -3.87
C ARG A 3 17.25 -11.90 -3.57
N ASN A 4 17.33 -13.12 -4.11
CA ASN A 4 18.55 -13.95 -3.98
C ASN A 4 19.72 -13.48 -4.86
N LYS A 5 19.51 -12.50 -5.73
CA LYS A 5 20.57 -11.86 -6.54
C LYS A 5 21.05 -10.53 -5.99
N MET A 6 20.52 -10.06 -4.86
CA MET A 6 21.14 -8.94 -4.16
C MET A 6 22.49 -9.40 -3.60
N GLN A 7 23.50 -9.42 -4.47
CA GLN A 7 24.87 -9.39 -3.99
C GLN A 7 25.00 -8.13 -3.15
N HIS A 8 25.40 -8.25 -1.90
CA HIS A 8 25.69 -7.15 -1.00
C HIS A 8 26.72 -6.22 -1.68
N GLY A 9 26.23 -5.19 -2.32
CA GLY A 9 27.03 -4.17 -2.97
C GLY A 9 26.56 -2.80 -2.49
N TRP A 10 27.48 -1.90 -2.22
CA TRP A 10 27.24 -0.53 -1.79
C TRP A 10 26.13 0.17 -2.59
N LEU A 11 25.96 -0.18 -3.87
CA LEU A 11 24.93 0.37 -4.75
C LEU A 11 23.51 -0.03 -4.29
N ASN A 12 23.31 -1.27 -3.86
CA ASN A 12 22.01 -1.73 -3.34
C ASN A 12 21.68 -1.07 -1.99
N ASP A 13 22.70 -0.82 -1.17
CA ASP A 13 22.52 -0.13 0.11
C ASP A 13 22.10 1.33 -0.14
N ILE A 14 22.73 2.02 -1.08
CA ILE A 14 22.30 3.36 -1.51
C ILE A 14 20.89 3.34 -2.07
N LEU A 15 20.53 2.38 -2.93
CA LEU A 15 19.16 2.26 -3.44
C LEU A 15 18.15 2.07 -2.31
N CYS A 16 18.45 1.25 -1.31
CA CYS A 16 17.58 1.08 -0.12
C CYS A 16 17.38 2.41 0.62
N VAL A 17 18.47 3.16 0.84
CA VAL A 17 18.39 4.49 1.48
C VAL A 17 17.55 5.46 0.66
N VAL A 18 17.80 5.55 -0.65
CA VAL A 18 17.04 6.43 -1.56
C VAL A 18 15.54 6.07 -1.55
N MET A 19 15.20 4.78 -1.60
CA MET A 19 13.80 4.34 -1.55
C MET A 19 13.15 4.62 -0.19
N GLY A 20 13.90 4.46 0.90
CA GLY A 20 13.44 4.84 2.26
C GLY A 20 13.19 6.34 2.38
N MET A 21 14.08 7.18 1.84
CA MET A 21 13.90 8.63 1.79
C MET A 21 12.68 9.00 0.92
N ALA A 22 12.53 8.38 -0.23
CA ALA A 22 11.38 8.60 -1.09
C ALA A 22 10.05 8.22 -0.43
N TYR A 23 10.03 7.13 0.33
CA TYR A 23 8.86 6.76 1.12
C TYR A 23 8.55 7.80 2.20
N SER A 24 9.55 8.24 2.95
CA SER A 24 9.36 9.23 4.04
C SER A 24 9.03 10.64 3.55
N MET A 25 9.42 10.98 2.32
CA MET A 25 9.22 12.31 1.71
C MET A 25 8.17 12.30 0.59
N CYS A 26 7.42 11.21 0.42
CA CYS A 26 6.35 11.19 -0.57
C CYS A 26 5.23 12.17 -0.19
N ASP A 27 4.48 12.58 -1.18
CA ASP A 27 3.38 13.54 -1.03
C ASP A 27 2.37 13.13 0.05
N TYR A 28 2.09 11.84 0.16
CA TYR A 28 1.22 11.30 1.21
C TYR A 28 1.74 11.62 2.63
N MET A 29 3.02 11.39 2.88
CA MET A 29 3.63 11.66 4.19
C MET A 29 3.66 13.16 4.49
N LEU A 30 3.96 13.99 3.49
CA LEU A 30 4.00 15.44 3.62
C LEU A 30 2.61 16.04 3.82
N ALA A 31 1.61 15.56 3.09
CA ALA A 31 0.24 16.04 3.21
C ALA A 31 -0.37 15.74 4.58
N TYR A 32 -0.04 14.58 5.17
CA TYR A 32 -0.60 14.14 6.45
C TYR A 32 0.37 14.25 7.63
N GLN A 33 1.46 15.03 7.52
CA GLN A 33 2.49 15.17 8.56
C GLN A 33 1.94 15.65 9.92
N TYR A 34 0.85 16.36 9.94
CA TYR A 34 0.19 16.80 11.18
C TYR A 34 -0.64 15.71 11.86
N ASN A 35 -0.94 14.61 11.16
CA ASN A 35 -1.66 13.45 11.70
C ASN A 35 -0.69 12.39 12.21
N LEU A 36 0.03 12.70 13.29
CA LEU A 36 1.08 11.83 13.86
C LEU A 36 0.59 10.41 14.14
N ILE A 37 -0.68 10.24 14.56
CA ILE A 37 -1.29 8.94 14.85
C ILE A 37 -1.37 8.07 13.59
N TRP A 38 -1.54 8.66 12.40
CA TRP A 38 -1.52 7.92 11.14
C TRP A 38 -0.09 7.57 10.74
N LEU A 39 0.83 8.54 10.87
CA LEU A 39 2.23 8.35 10.49
C LEU A 39 2.90 7.24 11.30
N ILE A 40 2.56 7.09 12.59
CA ILE A 40 3.05 5.97 13.41
C ILE A 40 2.68 4.63 12.76
N CYS A 41 1.42 4.45 12.31
CA CYS A 41 1.02 3.23 11.62
C CYS A 41 1.79 3.02 10.31
N LEU A 42 2.04 4.11 9.56
CA LEU A 42 2.81 4.05 8.31
C LEU A 42 4.27 3.66 8.53
N LEU A 43 4.89 4.10 9.62
CA LEU A 43 6.25 3.67 10.00
C LEU A 43 6.33 2.17 10.28
N LEU A 44 5.24 1.56 10.78
CA LEU A 44 5.20 0.12 11.03
C LEU A 44 5.07 -0.70 9.73
N VAL A 45 4.54 -0.13 8.65
CA VAL A 45 4.24 -0.88 7.41
C VAL A 45 5.48 -1.55 6.80
N PRO A 46 6.62 -0.90 6.54
CA PRO A 46 7.79 -1.57 5.97
C PRO A 46 8.31 -2.71 6.86
N VAL A 47 8.27 -2.52 8.18
CA VAL A 47 8.71 -3.53 9.15
C VAL A 47 7.71 -4.70 9.21
N MET A 48 6.42 -4.41 9.10
CA MET A 48 5.36 -5.41 8.98
C MET A 48 5.50 -6.23 7.70
N MET A 49 5.81 -5.58 6.55
CA MET A 49 6.08 -6.27 5.28
C MET A 49 7.26 -7.24 5.41
N LEU A 50 8.36 -6.83 6.06
CA LEU A 50 9.47 -7.71 6.40
C LEU A 50 9.02 -8.87 7.30
N GLY A 51 8.12 -8.62 8.25
CA GLY A 51 7.52 -9.66 9.10
C GLY A 51 6.75 -10.71 8.29
N VAL A 52 5.97 -10.28 7.29
CA VAL A 52 5.26 -11.17 6.36
C VAL A 52 6.25 -12.02 5.54
N GLU A 53 7.36 -11.44 5.09
CA GLU A 53 8.39 -12.19 4.38
C GLU A 53 9.02 -13.28 5.24
N ARG A 54 9.39 -12.95 6.48
CA ARG A 54 9.94 -13.93 7.44
C ARG A 54 8.96 -15.06 7.74
N LEU A 55 7.67 -14.73 7.83
CA LEU A 55 6.61 -15.72 7.97
C LEU A 55 6.56 -16.67 6.76
N ILE A 56 6.67 -16.14 5.54
CA ILE A 56 6.61 -16.95 4.32
C ILE A 56 7.87 -17.78 4.15
N GLU A 57 9.05 -17.24 4.35
CA GLU A 57 10.33 -17.92 4.17
C GLU A 57 10.61 -18.92 5.29
N GLY A 58 10.73 -18.45 6.53
CA GLY A 58 11.10 -19.25 7.69
C GLY A 58 9.94 -19.74 8.55
N GLY A 59 8.73 -19.17 8.38
CA GLY A 59 7.57 -19.44 9.23
C GLY A 59 7.61 -18.73 10.58
N ASP A 60 8.51 -17.75 10.76
CA ASP A 60 8.54 -16.90 11.94
C ASP A 60 7.45 -15.83 11.89
N VAL A 61 6.56 -15.88 12.85
CA VAL A 61 5.37 -15.00 12.91
C VAL A 61 5.56 -13.78 13.82
N ARG A 62 6.62 -13.75 14.62
CA ARG A 62 6.77 -12.81 15.73
C ARG A 62 6.77 -11.36 15.28
N LEU A 63 7.59 -11.04 14.27
CA LEU A 63 7.70 -9.67 13.78
C LEU A 63 6.37 -9.20 13.17
N TYR A 64 5.74 -10.04 12.37
CA TYR A 64 4.43 -9.74 11.79
C TYR A 64 3.37 -9.51 12.86
N PHE A 65 3.29 -10.41 13.87
CA PHE A 65 2.38 -10.28 15.00
C PHE A 65 2.55 -8.95 15.73
N VAL A 66 3.79 -8.63 16.13
CA VAL A 66 4.07 -7.42 16.92
C VAL A 66 3.72 -6.16 16.13
N MET A 67 4.08 -6.07 14.85
CA MET A 67 3.82 -4.89 14.05
C MET A 67 2.32 -4.70 13.78
N LEU A 68 1.58 -5.77 13.52
CA LEU A 68 0.14 -5.70 13.31
C LEU A 68 -0.59 -5.38 14.62
N PHE A 69 -0.21 -6.00 15.74
CA PHE A 69 -0.76 -5.69 17.07
C PHE A 69 -0.55 -4.23 17.43
N MET A 70 0.68 -3.70 17.27
CA MET A 70 0.98 -2.29 17.54
C MET A 70 0.17 -1.35 16.66
N SER A 71 -0.05 -1.70 15.38
CA SER A 71 -0.90 -0.88 14.52
C SER A 71 -2.34 -0.80 15.02
N PHE A 72 -2.91 -1.91 15.53
CA PHE A 72 -4.24 -1.92 16.14
C PHE A 72 -4.32 -1.06 17.41
N VAL A 73 -3.28 -1.10 18.23
CA VAL A 73 -3.21 -0.31 19.48
C VAL A 73 -3.05 1.19 19.18
N PHE A 74 -2.20 1.56 18.23
CA PHE A 74 -1.96 2.97 17.92
C PHE A 74 -3.12 3.64 17.19
N ASN A 75 -3.74 2.94 16.22
CA ASN A 75 -4.89 3.49 15.50
C ASN A 75 -5.74 2.37 14.90
N PHE A 76 -6.84 2.05 15.58
CA PHE A 76 -7.77 0.99 15.16
C PHE A 76 -8.29 1.15 13.73
N TYR A 77 -8.56 2.39 13.32
CA TYR A 77 -9.09 2.68 11.99
C TYR A 77 -8.03 2.53 10.90
N PHE A 78 -6.83 3.09 11.12
CA PHE A 78 -5.74 3.05 10.16
C PHE A 78 -5.14 1.64 10.01
N SER A 79 -5.20 0.86 11.07
CA SER A 79 -4.75 -0.54 11.08
C SER A 79 -5.52 -1.44 10.11
N TRP A 80 -6.73 -1.07 9.74
CA TRP A 80 -7.48 -1.74 8.67
C TRP A 80 -6.71 -1.68 7.34
N PHE A 81 -6.21 -0.51 6.97
CA PHE A 81 -5.40 -0.35 5.76
C PHE A 81 -4.03 -1.04 5.87
N VAL A 82 -3.44 -1.05 7.08
CA VAL A 82 -2.21 -1.81 7.35
C VAL A 82 -2.45 -3.32 7.17
N ALA A 83 -3.58 -3.83 7.63
CA ALA A 83 -3.95 -5.23 7.42
C ALA A 83 -4.18 -5.54 5.93
N MET A 84 -4.79 -4.62 5.17
CA MET A 84 -4.97 -4.77 3.72
C MET A 84 -3.63 -4.87 2.99
N ILE A 85 -2.66 -4.00 3.27
CA ILE A 85 -1.35 -4.10 2.64
C ILE A 85 -0.61 -5.38 3.06
N ALA A 86 -0.82 -5.87 4.29
CA ALA A 86 -0.28 -7.15 4.71
C ALA A 86 -0.82 -8.31 3.86
N VAL A 87 -2.11 -8.31 3.53
CA VAL A 87 -2.73 -9.31 2.64
C VAL A 87 -2.16 -9.21 1.22
N ILE A 88 -2.10 -7.99 0.67
CA ILE A 88 -1.54 -7.74 -0.66
C ILE A 88 -0.08 -8.24 -0.70
N TRP A 89 0.71 -7.89 0.31
CA TRP A 89 2.11 -8.31 0.39
C TRP A 89 2.27 -9.81 0.58
N PHE A 90 1.40 -10.44 1.38
CA PHE A 90 1.37 -11.90 1.50
C PHE A 90 1.12 -12.57 0.14
N ILE A 91 0.22 -12.03 -0.68
CA ILE A 91 -0.06 -12.54 -2.03
C ILE A 91 1.13 -12.27 -2.95
N ASP A 92 1.79 -11.11 -2.82
CA ASP A 92 2.88 -10.69 -3.68
C ASP A 92 4.17 -11.48 -3.48
N VAL A 93 4.54 -11.78 -2.25
CA VAL A 93 5.76 -12.56 -1.97
C VAL A 93 5.67 -13.96 -2.59
N LYS A 94 6.72 -14.34 -3.33
CA LYS A 94 6.80 -15.63 -4.01
C LYS A 94 6.72 -16.79 -3.02
N LYS A 95 5.93 -17.80 -3.36
CA LYS A 95 5.87 -19.10 -2.68
C LYS A 95 6.25 -20.20 -3.66
N ASP A 96 6.99 -21.19 -3.18
CA ASP A 96 7.54 -22.24 -4.04
C ASP A 96 6.46 -23.21 -4.53
N SER A 97 5.36 -23.37 -3.81
CA SER A 97 4.28 -24.26 -4.17
C SER A 97 2.92 -23.81 -3.64
N TRP A 98 1.85 -24.33 -4.23
CA TRP A 98 0.47 -24.13 -3.75
C TRP A 98 0.26 -24.67 -2.33
N LYS A 99 0.90 -25.80 -1.99
CA LYS A 99 0.90 -26.33 -0.62
C LYS A 99 1.55 -25.37 0.38
N MET A 100 2.65 -24.73 -0.03
CA MET A 100 3.31 -23.71 0.79
C MET A 100 2.41 -22.48 0.96
N PHE A 101 1.72 -22.04 -0.08
CA PHE A 101 0.77 -20.95 -0.02
C PHE A 101 -0.27 -21.18 1.09
N TRP A 102 -0.94 -22.33 1.10
CA TRP A 102 -1.95 -22.64 2.09
C TRP A 102 -1.37 -22.81 3.49
N LYS A 103 -0.26 -23.53 3.63
CA LYS A 103 0.41 -23.72 4.93
C LYS A 103 0.81 -22.37 5.56
N ARG A 104 1.38 -21.46 4.79
CA ARG A 104 1.76 -20.12 5.27
C ARG A 104 0.55 -19.21 5.41
N GLY A 105 -0.46 -19.37 4.56
CA GLY A 105 -1.73 -18.66 4.63
C GLY A 105 -2.49 -18.92 5.93
N VAL A 106 -2.57 -20.16 6.37
CA VAL A 106 -3.16 -20.50 7.67
C VAL A 106 -2.38 -19.83 8.81
N LYS A 107 -1.04 -19.90 8.79
CA LYS A 107 -0.21 -19.21 9.80
C LYS A 107 -0.44 -17.69 9.77
N PHE A 108 -0.48 -17.09 8.58
CA PHE A 108 -0.76 -15.67 8.39
C PHE A 108 -2.12 -15.29 8.99
N ALA A 109 -3.18 -16.01 8.63
CA ALA A 109 -4.53 -15.77 9.13
C ALA A 109 -4.63 -15.92 10.65
N LEU A 110 -4.10 -17.01 11.21
CA LEU A 110 -4.10 -17.23 12.65
C LEU A 110 -3.32 -16.14 13.40
N THR A 111 -2.18 -15.72 12.88
CA THR A 111 -1.38 -14.64 13.47
C THR A 111 -2.14 -13.31 13.42
N SER A 112 -2.83 -13.01 12.32
CA SER A 112 -3.65 -11.80 12.18
C SER A 112 -4.81 -11.79 13.18
N ILE A 113 -5.52 -12.92 13.30
CA ILE A 113 -6.62 -13.08 14.27
C ILE A 113 -6.09 -12.93 15.70
N THR A 114 -4.97 -13.58 16.03
CA THR A 114 -4.38 -13.49 17.37
C THR A 114 -3.94 -12.06 17.69
N ALA A 115 -3.37 -11.33 16.73
CA ALA A 115 -3.02 -9.92 16.92
C ALA A 115 -4.26 -9.05 17.18
N ALA A 116 -5.33 -9.25 16.42
CA ALA A 116 -6.60 -8.54 16.63
C ALA A 116 -7.24 -8.88 17.99
N LEU A 117 -7.28 -10.16 18.36
CA LEU A 117 -7.80 -10.59 19.66
C LEU A 117 -6.98 -10.03 20.83
N SER A 118 -5.66 -9.98 20.70
CA SER A 118 -4.79 -9.36 21.71
C SER A 118 -5.03 -7.85 21.85
N ALA A 119 -5.47 -7.19 20.80
CA ALA A 119 -5.80 -5.77 20.77
C ALA A 119 -7.29 -5.48 21.11
N CYS A 120 -8.10 -6.47 21.46
CA CYS A 120 -9.53 -6.30 21.72
C CYS A 120 -9.83 -5.27 22.80
N VAL A 121 -8.97 -5.09 23.78
CA VAL A 121 -9.10 -4.04 24.81
C VAL A 121 -9.22 -2.64 24.21
N VAL A 122 -8.64 -2.40 23.04
CA VAL A 122 -8.75 -1.14 22.29
C VAL A 122 -9.83 -1.24 21.21
N LEU A 123 -9.83 -2.34 20.44
CA LEU A 123 -10.72 -2.51 19.28
C LEU A 123 -12.19 -2.54 19.66
N VAL A 124 -12.56 -3.23 20.75
CA VAL A 124 -13.97 -3.39 21.14
C VAL A 124 -14.60 -2.05 21.56
N PRO A 125 -14.01 -1.25 22.49
CA PRO A 125 -14.55 0.06 22.80
C PRO A 125 -14.65 0.99 21.59
N CYS A 126 -13.62 1.00 20.73
CA CYS A 126 -13.64 1.80 19.51
C CYS A 126 -14.77 1.38 18.56
N PHE A 127 -14.97 0.08 18.35
CA PHE A 127 -16.06 -0.43 17.53
C PHE A 127 -17.42 -0.05 18.11
N LEU A 128 -17.65 -0.24 19.42
CA LEU A 128 -18.88 0.13 20.08
C LEU A 128 -19.15 1.64 19.99
N ALA A 129 -18.12 2.47 20.11
CA ALA A 129 -18.25 3.91 19.95
C ALA A 129 -18.66 4.32 18.52
N ILE A 130 -18.24 3.58 17.49
CA ILE A 130 -18.67 3.83 16.10
C ILE A 130 -20.13 3.41 15.91
N VAL A 131 -20.49 2.20 16.36
CA VAL A 131 -21.84 1.66 16.18
C VAL A 131 -22.88 2.44 17.01
N GLY A 132 -22.49 2.93 18.18
CA GLY A 132 -23.36 3.73 19.07
C GLY A 132 -23.54 5.18 18.62
N ARG A 133 -22.89 5.65 17.56
CA ARG A 133 -23.10 7.01 17.06
C ARG A 133 -24.47 7.10 16.38
N GLU A 134 -25.37 7.89 16.96
CA GLU A 134 -26.60 8.32 16.31
C GLU A 134 -26.20 9.10 15.05
N GLY A 135 -26.60 8.63 13.88
CA GLY A 135 -26.24 9.22 12.59
C GLY A 135 -25.40 8.33 11.67
N ALA A 136 -24.93 7.17 12.13
CA ALA A 136 -24.37 6.16 11.21
C ALA A 136 -25.41 5.69 10.17
N SER A 137 -26.71 5.79 10.52
CA SER A 137 -27.83 5.42 9.65
C SER A 137 -28.24 6.51 8.65
N SER A 138 -27.87 7.77 8.87
CA SER A 138 -28.18 8.87 7.93
C SER A 138 -27.20 8.97 6.73
N LEU A 139 -26.22 8.12 6.67
CA LEU A 139 -25.18 8.08 5.64
C LEU A 139 -25.55 7.18 4.44
N THR A 140 -26.75 6.62 4.43
CA THR A 140 -27.33 5.96 3.26
C THR A 140 -28.01 6.99 2.31
N GLU A 141 -27.43 8.18 2.13
CA GLU A 141 -27.77 8.96 0.95
C GLU A 141 -27.43 8.10 -0.26
N ASP A 142 -28.31 8.16 -1.29
CA ASP A 142 -28.20 7.44 -2.56
C ASP A 142 -26.93 7.81 -3.34
N ILE A 143 -25.77 7.51 -2.78
CA ILE A 143 -24.51 7.68 -3.48
C ILE A 143 -24.41 6.55 -4.49
N PRO A 144 -24.41 6.84 -5.79
CA PRO A 144 -24.38 5.80 -6.81
C PRO A 144 -23.10 4.99 -6.66
N PHE A 145 -23.27 3.72 -6.31
CA PHE A 145 -22.19 2.77 -6.07
C PHE A 145 -21.25 2.61 -7.28
N SER A 146 -21.73 2.94 -8.46
CA SER A 146 -21.06 2.82 -9.75
C SER A 146 -20.43 4.12 -10.27
N LYS A 147 -20.44 5.21 -9.50
CA LYS A 147 -19.88 6.47 -9.98
C LYS A 147 -18.36 6.38 -10.07
N PHE A 148 -17.83 6.60 -11.26
CA PHE A 148 -16.40 6.74 -11.49
C PHE A 148 -15.94 8.16 -11.24
N GLY A 149 -14.82 8.31 -10.54
CA GLY A 149 -14.14 9.58 -10.39
C GLY A 149 -13.45 10.03 -11.69
N ASN A 150 -12.97 11.26 -11.70
CA ASN A 150 -12.25 11.80 -12.84
C ASN A 150 -10.84 11.22 -12.93
N PHE A 151 -10.54 10.51 -14.04
CA PHE A 151 -9.21 9.94 -14.29
C PHE A 151 -8.12 11.01 -14.49
N ALA A 152 -8.48 12.21 -14.96
CA ALA A 152 -7.52 13.31 -15.08
C ALA A 152 -6.98 13.72 -13.70
N ASN A 153 -7.83 13.79 -12.68
CA ASN A 153 -7.43 14.09 -11.31
C ASN A 153 -6.54 12.97 -10.71
N LEU A 154 -6.81 11.72 -11.10
CA LEU A 154 -5.94 10.61 -10.71
C LEU A 154 -4.55 10.78 -11.32
N PHE A 155 -4.48 11.08 -12.62
CA PHE A 155 -3.22 11.27 -13.31
C PHE A 155 -2.42 12.44 -12.73
N GLN A 156 -3.08 13.56 -12.46
CA GLN A 156 -2.47 14.73 -11.80
C GLN A 156 -1.86 14.39 -10.43
N SER A 157 -2.46 13.47 -9.68
CA SER A 157 -1.98 13.07 -8.35
C SER A 157 -0.58 12.42 -8.35
N PHE A 158 -0.06 12.02 -9.50
CA PHE A 158 1.31 11.50 -9.63
C PHE A 158 2.36 12.58 -9.90
N PHE A 159 1.96 13.83 -10.11
CA PHE A 159 2.87 14.92 -10.44
C PHE A 159 2.90 15.98 -9.36
N TRP A 160 4.02 16.68 -9.27
CA TRP A 160 4.19 17.82 -8.40
C TRP A 160 3.28 18.98 -8.85
N GLY A 161 2.75 19.72 -7.88
CA GLY A 161 1.95 20.92 -8.17
C GLY A 161 0.45 20.70 -8.32
N HIS A 162 -0.06 19.49 -8.08
CA HIS A 162 -1.48 19.30 -7.87
C HIS A 162 -1.87 19.81 -6.47
N ASP A 163 -3.15 20.14 -6.28
CA ASP A 163 -3.66 20.61 -5.00
C ASP A 163 -3.45 19.53 -3.92
N ILE A 164 -2.49 19.77 -3.04
CA ILE A 164 -2.25 18.91 -1.87
C ILE A 164 -3.39 19.12 -0.90
N ASP A 165 -4.11 18.06 -0.58
CA ASP A 165 -5.19 18.14 0.40
C ASP A 165 -4.64 18.12 1.84
N ILE A 166 -4.08 19.25 2.25
CA ILE A 166 -3.52 19.42 3.61
C ILE A 166 -4.63 19.44 4.68
N ALA A 167 -5.86 19.78 4.31
CA ALA A 167 -6.94 19.98 5.28
C ALA A 167 -8.13 19.05 5.09
N GLY A 168 -8.06 18.06 4.21
CA GLY A 168 -9.18 17.19 3.86
C GLY A 168 -10.35 17.92 3.19
N ARG A 169 -10.09 19.13 2.67
CA ARG A 169 -11.11 20.00 2.07
C ARG A 169 -11.40 19.66 0.62
N THR A 170 -10.42 19.08 -0.09
CA THR A 170 -10.60 18.60 -1.45
C THR A 170 -10.91 17.12 -1.44
N LEU A 171 -12.12 16.75 -1.77
CA LEU A 171 -12.57 15.36 -1.88
C LEU A 171 -11.79 14.53 -2.95
N TYR A 172 -10.84 15.15 -3.66
CA TYR A 172 -10.25 14.59 -4.87
C TYR A 172 -8.73 14.42 -4.82
N ALA A 173 -8.03 15.00 -3.85
CA ALA A 173 -6.58 14.88 -3.74
C ALA A 173 -6.17 13.50 -3.21
N ARG A 174 -5.37 12.79 -3.98
CA ARG A 174 -4.95 11.42 -3.67
C ARG A 174 -3.52 11.32 -3.13
N ASN A 175 -2.74 12.42 -3.17
CA ASN A 175 -1.40 12.56 -2.59
C ASN A 175 -0.47 11.38 -2.92
N MET A 176 -0.24 11.10 -4.21
CA MET A 176 0.52 9.93 -4.66
C MET A 176 1.88 10.24 -5.26
N TYR A 177 2.29 11.51 -5.31
CA TYR A 177 3.59 11.89 -5.84
C TYR A 177 4.73 11.34 -4.97
N MET A 178 5.70 10.70 -5.59
CA MET A 178 6.86 10.10 -4.93
C MET A 178 8.19 10.44 -5.64
N GLY A 179 8.14 11.42 -6.53
CA GLY A 179 9.26 11.81 -7.39
C GLY A 179 9.16 11.22 -8.80
N LEU A 180 9.44 12.04 -9.81
CA LEU A 180 9.33 11.65 -11.23
C LEU A 180 10.26 10.49 -11.59
N SER A 181 11.47 10.45 -11.03
CA SER A 181 12.43 9.37 -11.29
C SER A 181 11.89 8.00 -10.83
N LEU A 182 11.23 7.94 -9.68
CA LEU A 182 10.65 6.70 -9.16
C LEU A 182 9.40 6.30 -9.93
N LEU A 183 8.57 7.27 -10.30
CA LEU A 183 7.42 7.03 -11.17
C LEU A 183 7.87 6.45 -12.51
N PHE A 184 8.91 7.04 -13.13
CA PHE A 184 9.51 6.51 -14.35
C PHE A 184 9.99 5.06 -14.18
N LEU A 185 10.75 4.77 -13.12
CA LEU A 185 11.22 3.40 -12.84
C LEU A 185 10.05 2.43 -12.61
N ALA A 186 8.98 2.85 -11.94
CA ALA A 186 7.78 2.03 -11.74
C ALA A 186 7.06 1.73 -13.07
N VAL A 187 7.02 2.68 -14.00
CA VAL A 187 6.49 2.45 -15.35
C VAL A 187 7.40 1.50 -16.14
N VAL A 188 8.71 1.74 -16.11
CA VAL A 188 9.71 0.88 -16.79
C VAL A 188 9.69 -0.54 -16.25
N TYR A 189 9.34 -0.75 -14.97
CA TYR A 189 9.16 -2.07 -14.37
C TYR A 189 8.28 -3.00 -15.22
N VAL A 190 7.18 -2.47 -15.76
CA VAL A 190 6.23 -3.24 -16.58
C VAL A 190 6.88 -3.76 -17.87
N PHE A 191 7.82 -3.01 -18.43
CA PHE A 191 8.50 -3.32 -19.69
C PHE A 191 9.84 -4.04 -19.49
N ASN A 192 10.37 -4.08 -18.26
CA ASN A 192 11.69 -4.66 -17.96
C ASN A 192 11.68 -6.19 -18.14
N ARG A 193 12.32 -6.66 -19.22
CA ARG A 193 12.38 -8.10 -19.57
C ARG A 193 13.23 -8.95 -18.62
N ASN A 194 14.08 -8.33 -17.79
CA ASN A 194 14.83 -9.06 -16.76
C ASN A 194 13.97 -9.49 -15.59
N ILE A 195 12.77 -8.92 -15.46
CA ILE A 195 11.77 -9.31 -14.49
C ILE A 195 10.80 -10.30 -15.15
N GLN A 196 10.52 -11.39 -14.45
CA GLN A 196 9.62 -12.42 -14.97
C GLN A 196 8.26 -11.83 -15.38
N LEU A 197 7.74 -12.18 -16.55
CA LEU A 197 6.47 -11.69 -17.07
C LEU A 197 5.33 -11.87 -16.05
N ARG A 198 5.28 -13.02 -15.39
CA ARG A 198 4.27 -13.32 -14.36
C ARG A 198 4.29 -12.32 -13.19
N ALA A 199 5.49 -11.89 -12.75
CA ALA A 199 5.62 -10.90 -11.68
C ALA A 199 5.16 -9.51 -12.16
N ARG A 200 5.53 -9.11 -13.38
CA ARG A 200 5.10 -7.84 -13.99
C ARG A 200 3.59 -7.76 -14.16
N VAL A 201 2.99 -8.81 -14.73
CA VAL A 201 1.54 -8.88 -14.93
C VAL A 201 0.80 -8.85 -13.60
N LYS A 202 1.27 -9.61 -12.60
CA LYS A 202 0.67 -9.59 -11.25
C LYS A 202 0.71 -8.19 -10.65
N ARG A 203 1.84 -7.51 -10.68
CA ARG A 203 2.00 -6.14 -10.17
C ARG A 203 1.11 -5.14 -10.91
N LEU A 204 1.04 -5.28 -12.23
CA LEU A 204 0.16 -4.44 -13.04
C LEU A 204 -1.32 -4.63 -12.65
N VAL A 205 -1.75 -5.87 -12.45
CA VAL A 205 -3.12 -6.18 -11.99
C VAL A 205 -3.37 -5.60 -10.59
N GLU A 206 -2.44 -5.74 -9.66
CA GLU A 206 -2.53 -5.16 -8.31
C GLU A 206 -2.70 -3.64 -8.37
N ILE A 207 -1.85 -2.96 -9.13
CA ILE A 207 -1.92 -1.50 -9.31
C ILE A 207 -3.23 -1.11 -10.00
N ALA A 208 -3.65 -1.82 -11.05
CA ALA A 208 -4.89 -1.54 -11.76
C ALA A 208 -6.13 -1.70 -10.87
N LEU A 209 -6.18 -2.76 -10.05
CA LEU A 209 -7.26 -2.97 -9.08
C LEU A 209 -7.30 -1.84 -8.04
N LEU A 210 -6.15 -1.44 -7.52
CA LEU A 210 -6.06 -0.35 -6.55
C LEU A 210 -6.45 0.99 -7.20
N VAL A 211 -6.05 1.26 -8.44
CA VAL A 211 -6.48 2.43 -9.23
C VAL A 211 -7.99 2.42 -9.43
N ALA A 212 -8.57 1.27 -9.73
CA ALA A 212 -10.03 1.13 -9.80
C ALA A 212 -10.67 1.47 -8.44
N CYS A 213 -10.09 0.99 -7.32
CA CYS A 213 -10.55 1.33 -5.98
C CYS A 213 -10.50 2.83 -5.68
N LEU A 214 -9.51 3.56 -6.20
CA LEU A 214 -9.43 5.03 -6.04
C LEU A 214 -10.49 5.80 -6.86
N ASN A 215 -11.12 5.17 -7.84
CA ASN A 215 -12.06 5.82 -8.74
C ASN A 215 -13.50 5.33 -8.58
N LEU A 216 -13.73 4.22 -7.91
CA LEU A 216 -15.06 3.67 -7.68
C LEU A 216 -15.61 4.11 -6.31
N THR A 217 -16.76 4.77 -6.31
CA THR A 217 -17.42 5.23 -5.06
C THR A 217 -17.78 4.05 -4.15
N GLY A 218 -18.20 2.93 -4.74
CA GLY A 218 -18.50 1.72 -3.99
C GLY A 218 -17.26 1.09 -3.33
N ALA A 219 -16.11 1.16 -3.99
CA ALA A 219 -14.85 0.71 -3.39
C ALA A 219 -14.44 1.60 -2.22
N LEU A 220 -14.61 2.91 -2.35
CA LEU A 220 -14.38 3.86 -1.26
C LEU A 220 -15.21 3.49 -0.03
N TYR A 221 -16.49 3.19 -0.21
CA TYR A 221 -17.39 2.75 0.86
C TYR A 221 -16.92 1.47 1.56
N VAL A 222 -16.61 0.42 0.77
CA VAL A 222 -16.13 -0.86 1.31
C VAL A 222 -14.79 -0.71 2.03
N LEU A 223 -13.85 0.04 1.42
CA LEU A 223 -12.52 0.23 2.00
C LEU A 223 -12.53 1.05 3.29
N HIS A 224 -13.56 1.87 3.52
CA HIS A 224 -13.73 2.61 4.77
C HIS A 224 -14.64 1.90 5.80
N GLY A 225 -14.77 0.57 5.69
CA GLY A 225 -15.53 -0.22 6.64
C GLY A 225 -17.05 0.00 6.55
N PHE A 226 -17.55 0.10 5.31
CA PHE A 226 -18.97 0.30 4.98
C PHE A 226 -19.52 1.65 5.48
N THR A 227 -18.69 2.67 5.50
CA THR A 227 -19.06 4.06 5.80
C THR A 227 -18.45 4.99 4.79
N TYR A 228 -19.13 6.12 4.48
CA TYR A 228 -18.50 7.16 3.66
C TYR A 228 -17.67 8.09 4.53
N PRO A 229 -16.41 8.33 4.16
CA PRO A 229 -15.57 9.28 4.88
C PRO A 229 -16.04 10.71 4.60
N HIS A 230 -16.30 11.48 5.65
CA HIS A 230 -16.62 12.91 5.52
C HIS A 230 -15.41 13.75 5.08
N LEU A 231 -14.20 13.31 5.45
CA LEU A 231 -12.93 13.97 5.15
C LEU A 231 -11.90 12.90 4.77
N TYR A 232 -10.87 13.29 4.02
CA TYR A 232 -9.73 12.41 3.70
C TYR A 232 -10.14 11.11 3.02
N SER A 233 -10.86 11.20 1.93
CA SER A 233 -11.44 10.05 1.22
C SER A 233 -10.42 9.01 0.76
N TYR A 234 -9.17 9.40 0.52
CA TYR A 234 -8.14 8.53 -0.04
C TYR A 234 -7.03 8.15 0.96
N ARG A 235 -7.41 7.88 2.22
CA ARG A 235 -6.48 7.49 3.29
C ARG A 235 -5.67 6.24 2.97
N TYR A 236 -6.13 5.39 2.09
CA TYR A 236 -5.44 4.19 1.63
C TYR A 236 -4.50 4.41 0.42
N ALA A 237 -4.37 5.64 -0.07
CA ALA A 237 -3.52 5.95 -1.22
C ALA A 237 -2.04 5.61 -0.98
N PHE A 238 -1.56 5.59 0.27
CA PHE A 238 -0.20 5.17 0.61
C PHE A 238 0.11 3.74 0.16
N ILE A 239 -0.88 2.86 0.05
CA ILE A 239 -0.71 1.49 -0.45
C ILE A 239 -0.18 1.51 -1.88
N HIS A 240 -0.70 2.42 -2.72
CA HIS A 240 -0.22 2.60 -4.10
C HIS A 240 1.21 3.12 -4.11
N VAL A 241 1.51 4.11 -3.28
CA VAL A 241 2.86 4.70 -3.17
C VAL A 241 3.87 3.62 -2.82
N ILE A 242 3.57 2.77 -1.82
CA ILE A 242 4.46 1.67 -1.42
C ILE A 242 4.68 0.69 -2.58
N LEU A 243 3.62 0.25 -3.25
CA LEU A 243 3.75 -0.71 -4.35
C LEU A 243 4.51 -0.13 -5.54
N LEU A 244 4.34 1.15 -5.83
CA LEU A 244 5.10 1.85 -6.87
C LEU A 244 6.57 1.99 -6.50
N ILE A 245 6.89 2.35 -5.24
CA ILE A 245 8.28 2.41 -4.76
C ILE A 245 8.94 1.03 -4.82
N VAL A 246 8.24 -0.03 -4.40
CA VAL A 246 8.74 -1.40 -4.51
C VAL A 246 8.99 -1.79 -5.98
N SER A 247 8.09 -1.41 -6.88
CA SER A 247 8.26 -1.66 -8.32
C SER A 247 9.46 -0.91 -8.89
N ALA A 248 9.65 0.36 -8.49
CA ALA A 248 10.81 1.15 -8.87
C ALA A 248 12.11 0.52 -8.35
N PHE A 249 12.13 0.07 -7.10
CA PHE A 249 13.27 -0.64 -6.51
C PHE A 249 13.60 -1.94 -7.26
N GLU A 250 12.61 -2.79 -7.48
CA GLU A 250 12.80 -4.03 -8.24
C GLU A 250 13.28 -3.77 -9.66
N CYS A 251 12.79 -2.70 -10.30
CA CYS A 251 13.27 -2.26 -11.60
C CYS A 251 14.74 -1.85 -11.54
N ALA A 252 15.12 -1.01 -10.59
CA ALA A 252 16.49 -0.50 -10.44
C ALA A 252 17.50 -1.62 -10.16
N VAL A 253 17.17 -2.56 -9.27
CA VAL A 253 18.04 -3.71 -8.94
C VAL A 253 18.23 -4.66 -10.13
N ASN A 254 17.20 -4.80 -10.98
CA ASN A 254 17.26 -5.63 -12.18
C ASN A 254 17.56 -4.83 -13.44
N TRP A 255 18.10 -3.61 -13.28
CA TRP A 255 18.43 -2.74 -14.40
C TRP A 255 19.64 -3.29 -15.15
N THR A 256 19.40 -3.74 -16.36
CA THR A 256 20.43 -3.87 -17.38
C THR A 256 20.16 -2.79 -18.41
N LYS A 257 21.19 -2.28 -19.10
CA LYS A 257 21.06 -1.20 -20.09
C LYS A 257 19.76 -1.34 -20.88
N PRO A 258 18.81 -0.41 -20.77
CA PRO A 258 17.55 -0.53 -21.48
C PRO A 258 17.83 -0.57 -22.98
N GLY A 259 17.22 -1.48 -23.70
CA GLY A 259 17.22 -1.45 -25.15
C GLY A 259 16.53 -0.17 -25.61
N VAL A 260 16.97 0.38 -26.75
CA VAL A 260 16.36 1.60 -27.35
C VAL A 260 14.83 1.50 -27.41
N ARG A 261 14.30 0.31 -27.65
CA ARG A 261 12.85 0.03 -27.69
C ARG A 261 12.16 0.23 -26.32
N GLU A 262 12.82 -0.08 -25.22
CA GLU A 262 12.29 0.09 -23.86
C GLU A 262 12.26 1.56 -23.47
N VAL A 263 13.27 2.32 -23.91
CA VAL A 263 13.32 3.78 -23.70
C VAL A 263 12.23 4.48 -24.51
N ILE A 264 11.99 4.08 -25.76
CA ILE A 264 10.94 4.66 -26.61
C ILE A 264 9.54 4.37 -26.03
N LEU A 265 9.27 3.15 -25.55
CA LEU A 265 7.96 2.79 -24.99
C LEU A 265 7.65 3.51 -23.67
N THR A 266 8.64 4.09 -23.01
CA THR A 266 8.46 4.88 -21.78
C THR A 266 8.44 6.38 -22.02
N ALA A 267 8.84 6.84 -23.21
CA ALA A 267 8.86 8.24 -23.61
C ALA A 267 7.57 8.69 -24.36
N VAL A 268 6.72 7.75 -24.75
CA VAL A 268 5.40 7.97 -25.38
C VAL A 268 4.28 7.82 -24.36
#